data_8efca166d4f955f8f564fdd649d393cd
#
_entry.id   8efca166d4f955f8f564fdd649d393cd
#
_cell.length_a   1.000
_cell.length_b   1.000
_cell.length_c   1.000
_cell.angle_alpha   90.00
_cell.angle_beta   90.00
_cell.angle_gamma   90.00
#
_symmetry.space_group_name_H-M   'P 1'
#
loop_
_entity.id
_entity.type
_entity.pdbx_description
1 polymer ?
#
loop_
_entity_poly.entity_id
_entity_poly.type
_entity_poly.pdbx_seq_one_letter_code
_entity_poly.pdbx_strand_id
1 'polypeptide(L)'
;MPLLGTDYVEFYVGNAKQSAHFYKTAFGFQSYAYKGLETGSKDSVSYVLKQDKIRIVLTTPLNSSSEINKHIVKHGDGVKVVALWVEDARKSYEETTKRRAKSYTEPTVEKDESGDVATAGIY
;
A
#
# COMPACT_ATOMS: atom_id res chain seq x y z
N MET A 1 -7.33 3.33 -20.72
CA MET A 1 -6.33 3.48 -19.66
C MET A 1 -5.38 2.29 -19.69
N PRO A 2 -4.15 2.47 -20.19
CA PRO A 2 -3.22 1.36 -20.27
C PRO A 2 -2.67 0.99 -18.89
N LEU A 3 -2.79 -0.28 -18.53
CA LEU A 3 -2.24 -0.82 -17.30
C LEU A 3 -0.92 -1.53 -17.61
N LEU A 4 0.13 -1.17 -16.91
CA LEU A 4 1.47 -1.73 -17.12
C LEU A 4 1.72 -2.96 -16.23
N GLY A 5 0.89 -3.16 -15.23
CA GLY A 5 1.00 -4.30 -14.32
C GLY A 5 0.52 -3.95 -12.93
N THR A 6 0.66 -4.91 -12.02
CA THR A 6 0.37 -4.70 -10.61
C THR A 6 1.63 -4.20 -9.92
N ASP A 7 1.52 -3.06 -9.23
CA ASP A 7 2.65 -2.51 -8.48
C ASP A 7 2.81 -3.25 -7.16
N TYR A 8 1.78 -3.22 -6.31
CA TYR A 8 1.79 -3.95 -5.05
C TYR A 8 0.36 -4.18 -4.56
N VAL A 9 0.23 -5.06 -3.59
CA VAL A 9 -1.02 -5.26 -2.84
C VAL A 9 -0.74 -4.95 -1.39
N GLU A 10 -1.53 -4.05 -0.81
CA GLU A 10 -1.38 -3.67 0.60
C GLU A 10 -2.44 -4.35 1.46
N PHE A 11 -1.97 -5.04 2.49
CA PHE A 11 -2.81 -5.66 3.51
C PHE A 11 -2.77 -4.82 4.78
N TYR A 12 -3.92 -4.58 5.36
CA TYR A 12 -4.01 -4.07 6.72
C TYR A 12 -4.09 -5.28 7.65
N VAL A 13 -3.13 -5.39 8.57
CA VAL A 13 -2.99 -6.56 9.45
C VAL A 13 -2.80 -6.12 10.90
N GLY A 14 -3.23 -6.97 11.83
CA GLY A 14 -3.10 -6.69 13.26
C GLY A 14 -1.67 -6.73 13.76
N ASN A 15 -0.80 -7.54 13.15
CA ASN A 15 0.61 -7.64 13.50
C ASN A 15 1.45 -7.82 12.24
N ALA A 16 1.95 -6.69 11.71
CA ALA A 16 2.71 -6.70 10.45
C ALA A 16 4.04 -7.44 10.58
N LYS A 17 4.71 -7.35 11.72
CA LYS A 17 5.98 -8.05 11.93
C LYS A 17 5.80 -9.56 11.86
N GLN A 18 4.77 -10.10 12.50
CA GLN A 18 4.46 -11.52 12.48
C GLN A 18 4.03 -11.97 11.08
N SER A 19 3.18 -11.19 10.43
CA SER A 19 2.75 -11.48 9.06
C SER A 19 3.92 -11.50 8.09
N ALA A 20 4.84 -10.53 8.20
CA ALA A 20 6.04 -10.48 7.37
C ALA A 20 6.92 -11.71 7.59
N HIS A 21 7.09 -12.13 8.84
CA HIS A 21 7.86 -13.34 9.16
C HIS A 21 7.23 -14.57 8.51
N PHE A 22 5.91 -14.69 8.58
CA PHE A 22 5.18 -15.81 7.95
C PHE A 22 5.44 -15.88 6.46
N TYR A 23 5.28 -14.75 5.75
CA TYR A 23 5.48 -14.74 4.30
C TYR A 23 6.93 -14.99 3.91
N LYS A 24 7.89 -14.47 4.68
CA LYS A 24 9.30 -14.72 4.42
C LYS A 24 9.66 -16.20 4.64
N THR A 25 9.14 -16.80 5.69
CA THR A 25 9.46 -18.17 6.06
C THR A 25 8.71 -19.19 5.22
N ALA A 26 7.40 -19.00 5.03
CA ALA A 26 6.55 -19.98 4.34
C ALA A 26 6.63 -19.89 2.83
N PHE A 27 6.76 -18.67 2.26
CA PHE A 27 6.73 -18.46 0.82
C PHE A 27 8.03 -17.96 0.23
N GLY A 28 9.03 -17.67 1.06
CA GLY A 28 10.34 -17.24 0.56
C GLY A 28 10.43 -15.79 0.14
N PHE A 29 9.52 -14.94 0.62
CA PHE A 29 9.61 -13.50 0.35
C PHE A 29 10.85 -12.90 1.02
N GLN A 30 11.40 -11.87 0.40
CA GLN A 30 12.54 -11.13 0.93
C GLN A 30 12.10 -9.77 1.42
N SER A 31 12.72 -9.28 2.49
CA SER A 31 12.50 -7.91 2.95
C SER A 31 13.01 -6.92 1.91
N TYR A 32 12.16 -5.97 1.53
CA TYR A 32 12.49 -4.95 0.54
C TYR A 32 12.61 -3.56 1.18
N ALA A 33 11.65 -3.21 2.04
CA ALA A 33 11.64 -1.92 2.70
C ALA A 33 10.88 -2.01 4.03
N TYR A 34 11.08 -1.00 4.89
CA TYR A 34 10.43 -0.91 6.18
C TYR A 34 10.13 0.55 6.48
N LYS A 35 8.95 0.81 7.05
CA LYS A 35 8.58 2.13 7.53
C LYS A 35 7.94 1.97 8.92
N GLY A 36 8.50 2.64 9.91
CA GLY A 36 8.01 2.54 11.27
C GLY A 36 8.48 3.72 12.10
N LEU A 37 8.48 3.55 13.43
CA LEU A 37 8.86 4.62 14.34
C LEU A 37 10.27 5.13 14.08
N GLU A 38 11.20 4.26 13.76
CA GLU A 38 12.60 4.60 13.50
C GLU A 38 12.77 5.43 12.23
N THR A 39 11.82 5.36 11.33
CA THR A 39 11.85 6.12 10.06
C THR A 39 10.93 7.33 10.07
N GLY A 40 10.37 7.67 11.24
CA GLY A 40 9.51 8.84 11.40
C GLY A 40 8.02 8.61 11.27
N SER A 41 7.58 7.39 11.01
CA SER A 41 6.15 7.08 10.98
C SER A 41 5.63 6.93 12.41
N LYS A 42 4.57 7.68 12.75
CA LYS A 42 4.00 7.67 14.10
C LYS A 42 2.70 6.87 14.22
N ASP A 43 2.02 6.66 13.11
CA ASP A 43 0.66 6.10 13.12
C ASP A 43 0.61 4.65 12.69
N SER A 44 1.60 4.19 11.96
CA SER A 44 1.60 2.84 11.40
C SER A 44 3.01 2.32 11.17
N VAL A 45 3.10 1.00 11.04
CA VAL A 45 4.32 0.29 10.65
C VAL A 45 4.00 -0.50 9.39
N SER A 46 4.86 -0.38 8.39
CA SER A 46 4.72 -1.09 7.11
C SER A 46 5.97 -1.87 6.79
N TYR A 47 5.78 -3.12 6.38
CA TYR A 47 6.83 -3.98 5.84
C TYR A 47 6.55 -4.23 4.38
N VAL A 48 7.51 -3.95 3.52
CA VAL A 48 7.41 -4.24 2.09
C VAL A 48 8.23 -5.50 1.81
N LEU A 49 7.57 -6.52 1.30
CA LEU A 49 8.19 -7.79 0.95
C LEU A 49 8.12 -7.98 -0.55
N LYS A 50 9.14 -8.63 -1.11
CA LYS A 50 9.24 -8.85 -2.55
C LYS A 50 9.67 -10.29 -2.84
N GLN A 51 9.06 -10.87 -3.86
CA GLN A 51 9.52 -12.12 -4.46
C GLN A 51 9.31 -12.00 -5.97
N ASP A 52 10.40 -11.92 -6.73
CA ASP A 52 10.38 -11.69 -8.16
C ASP A 52 9.54 -10.46 -8.52
N LYS A 53 8.41 -10.63 -9.19
CA LYS A 53 7.52 -9.53 -9.60
C LYS A 53 6.41 -9.24 -8.58
N ILE A 54 6.33 -10.04 -7.52
CA ILE A 54 5.29 -9.91 -6.51
C ILE A 54 5.79 -9.01 -5.38
N ARG A 55 5.03 -7.96 -5.09
CA ARG A 55 5.30 -7.07 -3.94
C ARG A 55 4.07 -7.03 -3.07
N ILE A 56 4.26 -7.21 -1.77
CA ILE A 56 3.19 -7.03 -0.80
C ILE A 56 3.63 -6.04 0.25
N VAL A 57 2.67 -5.27 0.73
CA VAL A 57 2.87 -4.30 1.81
C VAL A 57 2.00 -4.74 2.96
N LEU A 58 2.60 -4.92 4.13
CA LEU A 58 1.89 -5.31 5.34
C LEU A 58 1.93 -4.15 6.30
N THR A 59 0.78 -3.56 6.59
CA THR A 59 0.67 -2.35 7.42
C THR A 59 -0.16 -2.65 8.65
N THR A 60 0.37 -2.28 9.82
CA THR A 60 -0.33 -2.39 11.10
C THR A 60 -0.44 -1.01 11.73
N PRO A 61 -1.57 -0.68 12.40
CA PRO A 61 -1.71 0.60 13.09
C PRO A 61 -0.95 0.59 14.41
N LEU A 62 -0.39 1.73 14.78
CA LEU A 62 0.22 1.95 16.10
C LEU A 62 -0.73 2.68 17.04
N ASN A 63 -1.86 3.15 16.53
CA ASN A 63 -2.83 3.95 17.27
C ASN A 63 -4.23 3.35 17.07
N SER A 64 -4.94 3.09 18.16
CA SER A 64 -6.27 2.49 18.12
C SER A 64 -7.33 3.39 17.45
N SER A 65 -7.09 4.70 17.37
CA SER A 65 -8.00 5.64 16.73
C SER A 65 -7.75 5.83 15.23
N SER A 66 -6.71 5.19 14.67
CA SER A 66 -6.40 5.34 13.24
C SER A 66 -7.46 4.68 12.36
N GLU A 67 -7.58 5.16 11.13
CA GLU A 67 -8.47 4.57 10.13
C GLU A 67 -8.10 3.12 9.81
N ILE A 68 -6.79 2.81 9.88
CA ILE A 68 -6.28 1.46 9.66
C ILE A 68 -6.84 0.52 10.73
N ASN A 69 -6.79 0.93 12.00
CA ASN A 69 -7.31 0.12 13.10
C ASN A 69 -8.82 -0.08 12.98
N LYS A 70 -9.55 0.97 12.62
CA LYS A 70 -10.99 0.87 12.40
C LYS A 70 -11.33 -0.14 11.32
N HIS A 71 -10.55 -0.16 10.24
CA HIS A 71 -10.73 -1.13 9.17
C HIS A 71 -10.50 -2.56 9.66
N ILE A 72 -9.43 -2.78 10.44
CA ILE A 72 -9.10 -4.11 10.97
C ILE A 72 -10.17 -4.60 11.96
N VAL A 73 -10.64 -3.74 12.85
CA VAL A 73 -11.69 -4.09 13.82
C VAL A 73 -12.96 -4.50 13.09
N LYS A 74 -13.30 -3.82 12.01
CA LYS A 74 -14.53 -4.09 11.26
C LYS A 74 -14.43 -5.30 10.35
N HIS A 75 -13.29 -5.51 9.70
CA HIS A 75 -13.12 -6.49 8.62
C HIS A 75 -12.10 -7.60 8.91
N GLY A 76 -11.31 -7.48 9.98
CA GLY A 76 -10.17 -8.36 10.22
C GLY A 76 -8.99 -8.03 9.29
N ASP A 77 -7.99 -8.88 9.31
CA ASP A 77 -6.84 -8.74 8.42
C ASP A 77 -7.28 -8.97 6.97
N GLY A 78 -6.86 -8.11 6.08
CA GLY A 78 -7.26 -8.26 4.68
C GLY A 78 -6.65 -7.23 3.76
N VAL A 79 -6.95 -7.38 2.48
CA VAL A 79 -6.47 -6.48 1.44
C VAL A 79 -7.21 -5.15 1.54
N LYS A 80 -6.47 -4.06 1.60
CA LYS A 80 -7.02 -2.71 1.58
C LYS A 80 -6.79 -2.03 0.23
N VAL A 81 -5.61 -2.20 -0.36
CA VAL A 81 -5.24 -1.50 -1.58
C VAL A 81 -4.67 -2.48 -2.59
N VAL A 82 -5.13 -2.39 -3.82
CA VAL A 82 -4.48 -3.02 -4.98
C VAL A 82 -3.94 -1.87 -5.81
N ALA A 83 -2.62 -1.76 -5.88
CA ALA A 83 -1.97 -0.71 -6.63
C ALA A 83 -1.62 -1.21 -8.03
N LEU A 84 -2.03 -0.46 -9.02
CA LEU A 84 -1.78 -0.77 -10.43
C LEU A 84 -0.77 0.22 -10.97
N TRP A 85 0.15 -0.29 -11.76
CA TRP A 85 1.15 0.54 -12.41
C TRP A 85 0.56 1.07 -13.70
N VAL A 86 0.57 2.40 -13.86
CA VAL A 86 0.05 3.08 -15.05
C VAL A 86 1.12 4.02 -15.61
N GLU A 87 0.95 4.37 -16.87
CA GLU A 87 1.88 5.28 -17.54
C GLU A 87 1.83 6.69 -16.94
N ASP A 88 0.60 7.18 -16.63
CA ASP A 88 0.38 8.50 -16.03
C ASP A 88 -0.76 8.40 -15.01
N ALA A 89 -0.42 8.54 -13.72
CA ALA A 89 -1.39 8.41 -12.63
C ALA A 89 -2.46 9.50 -12.66
N ARG A 90 -2.06 10.74 -12.97
CA ARG A 90 -3.02 11.85 -13.03
C ARG A 90 -4.03 11.66 -14.15
N LYS A 91 -3.54 11.30 -15.34
CA LYS A 91 -4.40 11.06 -16.50
C LYS A 91 -5.34 9.88 -16.26
N SER A 92 -4.84 8.81 -15.64
CA SER A 92 -5.64 7.65 -15.29
C SER A 92 -6.72 8.02 -14.28
N TYR A 93 -6.38 8.82 -13.27
CA TYR A 93 -7.34 9.31 -12.29
C TYR A 93 -8.44 10.14 -12.95
N GLU A 94 -8.07 11.10 -13.81
CA GLU A 94 -9.02 11.95 -14.51
C GLU A 94 -9.95 11.12 -15.42
N GLU A 95 -9.42 10.14 -16.12
CA GLU A 95 -10.20 9.27 -17.00
C GLU A 95 -11.20 8.42 -16.19
N THR A 96 -10.76 7.81 -15.09
CA THR A 96 -11.64 6.95 -14.28
C THR A 96 -12.71 7.76 -13.55
N THR A 97 -12.38 8.94 -13.01
CA THR A 97 -13.38 9.78 -12.36
C THR A 97 -14.38 10.35 -13.35
N LYS A 98 -13.94 10.66 -14.57
CA LYS A 98 -14.85 11.07 -15.66
C LYS A 98 -15.83 9.96 -16.00
N ARG A 99 -15.43 8.71 -15.87
CA ARG A 99 -16.29 7.53 -16.06
C ARG A 99 -17.06 7.14 -14.80
N ARG A 100 -17.18 8.07 -13.85
CA ARG A 100 -17.96 7.94 -12.61
C ARG A 100 -17.32 7.09 -11.51
N ALA A 101 -16.02 6.82 -11.57
CA ALA A 101 -15.33 6.21 -10.46
C ALA A 101 -15.26 7.22 -9.29
N LYS A 102 -15.46 6.71 -8.07
CA LYS A 102 -15.43 7.54 -6.88
C LYS A 102 -13.99 7.76 -6.43
N SER A 103 -13.62 9.02 -6.21
CA SER A 103 -12.27 9.37 -5.76
C SER A 103 -12.00 8.86 -4.33
N TYR A 104 -10.85 8.21 -4.14
CA TYR A 104 -10.32 7.87 -2.83
C TYR A 104 -9.21 8.83 -2.44
N THR A 105 -8.27 9.06 -3.34
CA THR A 105 -7.15 9.98 -3.13
C THR A 105 -6.91 10.75 -4.42
N GLU A 106 -6.89 12.07 -4.35
CA GLU A 106 -6.55 12.90 -5.48
C GLU A 106 -5.08 12.70 -5.86
N PRO A 107 -4.70 13.00 -7.12
CA PRO A 107 -3.32 12.84 -7.55
C PRO A 107 -2.34 13.63 -6.66
N THR A 108 -1.34 12.92 -6.14
CA THR A 108 -0.29 13.51 -5.33
C THR A 108 1.07 13.05 -5.85
N VAL A 109 2.09 13.88 -5.63
CA VAL A 109 3.46 13.55 -5.99
C VAL A 109 4.28 13.54 -4.70
N GLU A 110 4.87 12.38 -4.40
CA GLU A 110 5.78 12.26 -3.27
C GLU A 110 7.22 12.31 -3.78
N LYS A 111 8.02 13.15 -3.13
CA LYS A 111 9.44 13.29 -3.45
C LYS A 111 10.26 12.65 -2.36
N ASP A 112 11.18 11.78 -2.74
CA ASP A 112 12.14 11.18 -1.83
C ASP A 112 13.52 11.12 -2.49
N GLU A 113 14.47 10.47 -1.83
CA GLU A 113 15.84 10.35 -2.34
C GLU A 113 15.92 9.55 -3.64
N SER A 114 14.94 8.71 -3.92
CA SER A 114 14.88 7.87 -5.12
C SER A 114 14.20 8.55 -6.30
N GLY A 115 13.57 9.72 -6.09
CA GLY A 115 12.88 10.47 -7.13
C GLY A 115 11.44 10.79 -6.77
N ASP A 116 10.67 11.18 -7.77
CA ASP A 116 9.27 11.55 -7.60
C ASP A 116 8.35 10.39 -7.93
N VAL A 117 7.34 10.18 -7.07
CA VAL A 117 6.30 9.16 -7.29
C VAL A 117 4.94 9.84 -7.29
N ALA A 118 4.21 9.71 -8.39
CA ALA A 118 2.86 10.23 -8.51
C ALA A 118 1.85 9.11 -8.24
N THR A 119 0.92 9.35 -7.32
CA THR A 119 -0.10 8.37 -6.96
C THR A 119 -1.48 9.00 -6.91
N ALA A 120 -2.51 8.21 -7.19
CA ALA A 120 -3.90 8.59 -7.04
C ALA A 120 -4.72 7.33 -6.76
N GLY A 121 -5.88 7.48 -6.14
CA GLY A 121 -6.70 6.32 -5.79
C GLY A 121 -8.17 6.51 -6.09
N ILE A 122 -8.83 5.42 -6.41
CA ILE A 122 -10.29 5.33 -6.58
C ILE A 122 -10.82 4.16 -5.77
N TYR A 123 -12.11 4.21 -5.44
CA TYR A 123 -12.78 3.09 -4.81
C TYR A 123 -13.13 2.00 -5.82
#